data_78cce1dda966881410ad83fbe501b9f9
#
_entry.id   78cce1dda966881410ad83fbe501b9f9
#
_cell.length_a   1.000
_cell.length_b   1.000
_cell.length_c   1.000
_cell.angle_alpha   90.00
_cell.angle_beta   90.00
_cell.angle_gamma   90.00
#
_symmetry.space_group_name_H-M   'P 1'
#
loop_
_entity.id
_entity.type
_entity.pdbx_description
1 polymer ?
#
loop_
_entity_poly.entity_id
_entity_poly.type
_entity_poly.pdbx_seq_one_letter_code
_entity_poly.pdbx_strand_id
1 'polypeptide(L)'
;MILSKKIKQHYKELTPKLKQASKSILNNLNQIPFQTIRETASQANVSVLTISRLNKIWGYKGYVDFQSQVRLEFYPSEYNTNQIQPDALNHSILSAANILTKSDSVYISGFRSAKSFALYMNYMGRMVFDNFF
;
A
#
# COMPACT_ATOMS: atom_id res chain seq x y z
N MET A 1 10.19 -15.38 -2.94
CA MET A 1 10.31 -13.93 -2.86
C MET A 1 11.20 -13.43 -3.99
N ILE A 2 10.59 -12.94 -5.06
CA ILE A 2 11.27 -12.56 -6.31
C ILE A 2 12.10 -11.28 -6.07
N LEU A 3 11.57 -10.37 -5.28
CA LEU A 3 12.16 -9.07 -4.97
C LEU A 3 13.50 -9.21 -4.23
N SER A 4 13.59 -10.07 -3.23
CA SER A 4 14.83 -10.28 -2.47
C SER A 4 15.93 -10.92 -3.30
N LYS A 5 15.60 -11.79 -4.27
CA LYS A 5 16.56 -12.35 -5.22
C LYS A 5 17.13 -11.28 -6.13
N LYS A 6 16.26 -10.43 -6.69
CA LYS A 6 16.62 -9.35 -7.61
C LYS A 6 17.53 -8.32 -6.93
N ILE A 7 17.23 -7.97 -5.68
CA ILE A 7 18.05 -7.05 -4.87
C ILE A 7 19.43 -7.65 -4.58
N LYS A 8 19.50 -8.94 -4.22
CA LYS A 8 20.76 -9.63 -3.91
C LYS A 8 21.69 -9.75 -5.11
N GLN A 9 21.17 -9.91 -6.33
CA GLN A 9 21.96 -10.03 -7.55
C GLN A 9 22.86 -8.82 -7.80
N HIS A 10 22.34 -7.60 -7.55
CA HIS A 10 23.08 -6.36 -7.77
C HIS A 10 23.91 -5.88 -6.58
N TYR A 11 23.82 -6.59 -5.43
CA TYR A 11 24.43 -6.12 -4.19
C TYR A 11 25.97 -5.97 -4.25
N LYS A 12 26.65 -6.84 -5.01
CA LYS A 12 28.12 -6.83 -5.10
C LYS A 12 28.68 -5.57 -5.76
N GLU A 13 27.94 -5.00 -6.71
CA GLU A 13 28.33 -3.85 -7.53
C GLU A 13 27.98 -2.49 -6.89
N LEU A 14 27.30 -2.51 -5.74
CA LEU A 14 26.83 -1.29 -5.09
C LEU A 14 27.96 -0.59 -4.34
N THR A 15 27.96 0.75 -4.38
CA THR A 15 28.81 1.59 -3.52
C THR A 15 28.43 1.42 -2.04
N PRO A 16 29.31 1.77 -1.07
CA PRO A 16 29.03 1.63 0.35
C PRO A 16 27.71 2.26 0.80
N LYS A 17 27.37 3.46 0.32
CA LYS A 17 26.10 4.13 0.63
C LYS A 17 24.89 3.41 0.03
N LEU A 18 25.00 2.87 -1.18
CA LEU A 18 23.94 2.09 -1.81
C LEU A 18 23.77 0.73 -1.11
N LYS A 19 24.85 0.11 -0.62
CA LYS A 19 24.79 -1.11 0.20
C LYS A 19 24.08 -0.85 1.52
N GLN A 20 24.39 0.26 2.18
CA GLN A 20 23.69 0.68 3.41
C GLN A 20 22.19 0.84 3.19
N ALA A 21 21.80 1.58 2.14
CA ALA A 21 20.40 1.77 1.77
C ALA A 21 19.71 0.44 1.43
N SER A 22 20.37 -0.41 0.63
CA SER A 22 19.86 -1.74 0.27
C SER A 22 19.61 -2.62 1.51
N LYS A 23 20.54 -2.64 2.47
CA LYS A 23 20.38 -3.40 3.71
C LYS A 23 19.22 -2.87 4.57
N SER A 24 19.10 -1.55 4.71
CA SER A 24 18.00 -0.93 5.44
C SER A 24 16.65 -1.26 4.83
N ILE A 25 16.50 -1.16 3.51
CA ILE A 25 15.28 -1.49 2.79
C ILE A 25 14.95 -2.98 2.94
N LEU A 26 15.91 -3.89 2.79
CA LEU A 26 15.69 -5.33 2.95
C LEU A 26 15.19 -5.71 4.34
N ASN A 27 15.69 -5.05 5.37
CA ASN A 27 15.29 -5.30 6.75
C ASN A 27 13.88 -4.76 7.08
N ASN A 28 13.36 -3.83 6.27
CA ASN A 28 12.11 -3.14 6.54
C ASN A 28 11.14 -3.20 5.34
N LEU A 29 11.24 -4.24 4.50
CA LEU A 29 10.42 -4.37 3.28
C LEU A 29 8.91 -4.29 3.54
N ASN A 30 8.45 -4.82 4.67
CA ASN A 30 7.05 -4.75 5.07
C ASN A 30 6.54 -3.32 5.35
N GLN A 31 7.43 -2.38 5.64
CA GLN A 31 7.08 -0.98 5.89
C GLN A 31 7.07 -0.13 4.61
N ILE A 32 7.81 -0.54 3.60
CA ILE A 32 7.96 0.20 2.32
C ILE A 32 6.61 0.57 1.69
N PRO A 33 5.58 -0.29 1.68
CA PRO A 33 4.27 0.04 1.12
C PRO A 33 3.60 1.29 1.73
N PHE A 34 3.98 1.63 2.95
CA PHE A 34 3.36 2.71 3.73
C PHE A 34 4.27 3.93 3.92
N GLN A 35 5.52 3.86 3.45
CA GLN A 35 6.52 4.92 3.61
C GLN A 35 6.66 5.76 2.34
N THR A 36 6.91 7.04 2.52
CA THR A 36 7.39 7.91 1.45
C THR A 36 8.87 7.67 1.17
N ILE A 37 9.35 8.08 0.00
CA ILE A 37 10.77 8.00 -0.34
C ILE A 37 11.65 8.78 0.67
N ARG A 38 11.13 9.86 1.26
CA ARG A 38 11.84 10.67 2.27
C ARG A 38 11.98 9.91 3.58
N GLU A 39 10.94 9.24 4.04
CA GLU A 39 10.96 8.41 5.23
C GLU A 39 11.92 7.23 5.07
N THR A 40 11.87 6.55 3.93
CA THR A 40 12.81 5.46 3.60
C THR A 40 14.26 5.95 3.56
N ALA A 41 14.52 7.12 2.98
CA ALA A 41 15.86 7.72 2.94
C ALA A 41 16.37 8.09 4.33
N SER A 42 15.51 8.68 5.16
CA SER A 42 15.81 9.02 6.56
C SER A 42 16.13 7.77 7.38
N GLN A 43 15.30 6.73 7.27
CA GLN A 43 15.50 5.46 7.98
C GLN A 43 16.81 4.75 7.57
N ALA A 44 17.18 4.86 6.31
CA ALA A 44 18.43 4.31 5.79
C ALA A 44 19.66 5.23 6.04
N ASN A 45 19.44 6.42 6.58
CA ASN A 45 20.46 7.46 6.77
C ASN A 45 21.24 7.79 5.47
N VAL A 46 20.47 7.99 4.39
CA VAL A 46 21.00 8.35 3.06
C VAL A 46 20.13 9.44 2.43
N SER A 47 20.60 10.02 1.32
CA SER A 47 19.80 11.00 0.57
C SER A 47 18.68 10.32 -0.24
N VAL A 48 17.59 11.07 -0.51
CA VAL A 48 16.52 10.66 -1.43
C VAL A 48 17.07 10.24 -2.79
N LEU A 49 18.09 10.95 -3.28
CA LEU A 49 18.75 10.62 -4.54
C LEU A 49 19.42 9.24 -4.51
N THR A 50 19.98 8.84 -3.36
CA THR A 50 20.54 7.50 -3.18
C THR A 50 19.48 6.41 -3.31
N ILE A 51 18.30 6.61 -2.70
CA ILE A 51 17.16 5.69 -2.83
C ILE A 51 16.67 5.64 -4.29
N SER A 52 16.54 6.78 -4.93
CA SER A 52 16.11 6.86 -6.34
C SER A 52 17.07 6.12 -7.28
N ARG A 53 18.40 6.29 -7.10
CA ARG A 53 19.42 5.55 -7.85
C ARG A 53 19.35 4.04 -7.59
N LEU A 54 19.17 3.64 -6.35
CA LEU A 54 19.08 2.23 -5.96
C LEU A 54 17.89 1.55 -6.66
N ASN A 55 16.73 2.19 -6.69
CA ASN A 55 15.55 1.67 -7.38
C ASN A 55 15.79 1.49 -8.89
N LYS A 56 16.50 2.44 -9.53
CA LYS A 56 16.89 2.32 -10.94
C LYS A 56 17.85 1.16 -11.19
N ILE A 57 18.85 0.95 -10.30
CA ILE A 57 19.77 -0.18 -10.38
C ILE A 57 19.02 -1.52 -10.28
N TRP A 58 18.00 -1.58 -9.44
CA TRP A 58 17.13 -2.77 -9.33
C TRP A 58 16.15 -2.92 -10.49
N GLY A 59 16.15 -1.98 -11.47
CA GLY A 59 15.35 -2.04 -12.68
C GLY A 59 13.92 -1.54 -12.51
N TYR A 60 13.67 -0.71 -11.49
CA TYR A 60 12.39 -0.03 -11.30
C TYR A 60 12.40 1.36 -11.94
N LYS A 61 11.24 1.81 -12.45
CA LYS A 61 11.08 3.15 -13.03
C LYS A 61 11.29 4.26 -12.01
N GLY A 62 11.04 3.98 -10.73
CA GLY A 62 11.21 4.89 -9.60
C GLY A 62 10.72 4.27 -8.31
N TYR A 63 10.68 5.08 -7.23
CA TYR A 63 10.27 4.61 -5.90
C TYR A 63 8.83 4.11 -5.86
N VAL A 64 7.91 4.78 -6.54
CA VAL A 64 6.49 4.38 -6.58
C VAL A 64 6.31 3.01 -7.26
N ASP A 65 7.04 2.76 -8.34
CA ASP A 65 7.02 1.47 -9.03
C ASP A 65 7.58 0.36 -8.14
N PHE A 66 8.71 0.60 -7.48
CA PHE A 66 9.27 -0.29 -6.47
C PHE A 66 8.28 -0.57 -5.34
N GLN A 67 7.69 0.48 -4.77
CA GLN A 67 6.71 0.38 -3.69
C GLN A 67 5.49 -0.45 -4.10
N SER A 68 5.00 -0.30 -5.33
CA SER A 68 3.89 -1.08 -5.87
C SER A 68 4.25 -2.56 -5.98
N GLN A 69 5.47 -2.90 -6.41
CA GLN A 69 5.92 -4.29 -6.47
C GLN A 69 6.08 -4.92 -5.08
N VAL A 70 6.55 -4.13 -4.09
CA VAL A 70 6.59 -4.58 -2.69
C VAL A 70 5.18 -4.86 -2.17
N ARG A 71 4.21 -3.98 -2.47
CA ARG A 71 2.81 -4.20 -2.10
C ARG A 71 2.26 -5.50 -2.66
N LEU A 72 2.44 -5.74 -3.95
CA LEU A 72 1.97 -6.95 -4.61
C LEU A 72 2.58 -8.23 -4.01
N GLU A 73 3.82 -8.17 -3.53
CA GLU A 73 4.50 -9.33 -2.95
C GLU A 73 4.11 -9.59 -1.50
N PHE A 74 3.88 -8.53 -0.69
CA PHE A 74 3.56 -8.66 0.74
C PHE A 74 2.07 -8.65 1.05
N TYR A 75 1.26 -8.00 0.20
CA TYR A 75 -0.18 -7.82 0.40
C TYR A 75 -0.96 -8.21 -0.87
N PRO A 76 -0.81 -9.44 -1.37
CA PRO A 76 -1.41 -9.85 -2.64
C PRO A 76 -2.95 -9.83 -2.61
N SER A 77 -3.54 -10.04 -1.45
CA SER A 77 -5.00 -10.04 -1.28
C SER A 77 -5.64 -8.66 -1.38
N GLU A 78 -4.92 -7.59 -1.06
CA GLU A 78 -5.47 -6.23 -1.11
C GLU A 78 -5.46 -5.63 -2.53
N TYR A 79 -4.64 -6.16 -3.43
CA TYR A 79 -4.42 -5.61 -4.77
C TYR A 79 -4.78 -6.55 -5.91
N ASN A 80 -5.13 -7.79 -5.61
CA ASN A 80 -5.48 -8.78 -6.63
C ASN A 80 -6.99 -8.79 -6.88
N THR A 81 -7.52 -7.68 -7.39
CA THR A 81 -8.93 -7.60 -7.83
C THR A 81 -9.29 -8.67 -8.86
N ASN A 82 -8.30 -9.23 -9.57
CA ASN A 82 -8.50 -10.33 -10.52
C ASN A 82 -8.61 -11.71 -9.86
N GLN A 83 -8.34 -11.84 -8.55
CA GLN A 83 -8.47 -13.10 -7.81
C GLN A 83 -9.60 -13.10 -6.77
N ILE A 84 -10.36 -12.02 -6.67
CA ILE A 84 -11.59 -12.05 -5.90
C ILE A 84 -12.56 -12.93 -6.68
N GLN A 85 -12.74 -14.15 -6.21
CA GLN A 85 -13.75 -15.03 -6.78
C GLN A 85 -15.10 -14.29 -6.67
N PRO A 86 -15.88 -14.16 -7.76
CA PRO A 86 -17.14 -13.43 -7.76
C PRO A 86 -18.07 -13.84 -6.61
N ASP A 87 -18.08 -15.11 -6.26
CA ASP A 87 -18.92 -15.65 -5.19
C ASP A 87 -18.48 -15.19 -3.79
N ALA A 88 -17.18 -15.16 -3.50
CA ALA A 88 -16.66 -14.68 -2.22
C ALA A 88 -16.86 -13.15 -2.07
N LEU A 89 -16.70 -12.39 -3.15
CA LEU A 89 -16.97 -10.96 -3.17
C LEU A 89 -18.46 -10.67 -2.96
N ASN A 90 -19.34 -11.39 -3.67
CA ASN A 90 -20.78 -11.27 -3.53
C ASN A 90 -21.25 -11.57 -2.10
N HIS A 91 -20.74 -12.62 -1.48
CA HIS A 91 -21.05 -12.95 -0.10
C HIS A 91 -20.61 -11.84 0.87
N SER A 92 -19.41 -11.29 0.70
CA SER A 92 -18.90 -10.22 1.54
C SER A 92 -19.68 -8.92 1.36
N ILE A 93 -20.06 -8.58 0.13
CA ILE A 93 -20.90 -7.41 -0.18
C ILE A 93 -22.29 -7.56 0.42
N LEU A 94 -22.91 -8.71 0.26
CA LEU A 94 -24.23 -8.99 0.83
C LEU A 94 -24.22 -8.99 2.36
N SER A 95 -23.17 -9.53 2.98
CA SER A 95 -22.97 -9.48 4.43
C SER A 95 -22.81 -8.05 4.94
N ALA A 96 -21.99 -7.25 4.28
CA ALA A 96 -21.80 -5.83 4.61
C ALA A 96 -23.10 -5.03 4.43
N ALA A 97 -23.80 -5.22 3.32
CA ALA A 97 -25.08 -4.57 3.05
C ALA A 97 -26.13 -4.94 4.12
N ASN A 98 -26.20 -6.20 4.53
CA ASN A 98 -27.10 -6.68 5.56
C ASN A 98 -26.80 -6.05 6.94
N ILE A 99 -25.52 -5.86 7.28
CA ILE A 99 -25.11 -5.17 8.51
C ILE A 99 -25.54 -3.71 8.45
N LEU A 100 -25.23 -3.00 7.37
CA LEU A 100 -25.53 -1.58 7.20
C LEU A 100 -27.05 -1.29 7.25
N THR A 101 -27.85 -2.13 6.61
CA THR A 101 -29.32 -1.95 6.54
C THR A 101 -30.05 -2.33 7.84
N LYS A 102 -29.45 -3.19 8.67
CA LYS A 102 -30.05 -3.61 9.95
C LYS A 102 -29.51 -2.85 11.17
N SER A 103 -28.50 -2.00 10.99
CA SER A 103 -27.96 -1.18 12.08
C SER A 103 -28.89 -0.02 12.39
N ASP A 104 -29.06 0.31 13.65
CA ASP A 104 -29.87 1.46 14.09
C ASP A 104 -29.23 2.78 13.67
N SER A 105 -27.89 2.83 13.60
CA SER A 105 -27.14 4.03 13.20
C SER A 105 -25.83 3.65 12.54
N VAL A 106 -25.47 4.34 11.46
CA VAL A 106 -24.22 4.17 10.71
C VAL A 106 -23.45 5.49 10.72
N TYR A 107 -22.23 5.47 11.22
CA TYR A 107 -21.31 6.62 11.25
C TYR A 107 -20.10 6.34 10.38
N ILE A 108 -19.82 7.25 9.45
CA ILE A 108 -18.65 7.15 8.57
C ILE A 108 -17.66 8.25 8.93
N SER A 109 -16.45 7.88 9.28
CA SER A 109 -15.36 8.82 9.56
C SER A 109 -14.16 8.58 8.67
N GLY A 110 -13.46 9.66 8.31
CA GLY A 110 -12.25 9.60 7.51
C GLY A 110 -11.25 10.67 7.92
N PHE A 111 -9.98 10.33 7.92
CA PHE A 111 -8.89 11.23 8.28
C PHE A 111 -8.03 11.56 7.06
N ARG A 112 -7.47 12.77 7.02
CA ARG A 112 -6.61 13.25 5.94
C ARG A 112 -7.27 13.10 4.55
N SER A 113 -6.63 12.40 3.63
CA SER A 113 -7.13 12.17 2.26
C SER A 113 -8.44 11.36 2.19
N ALA A 114 -8.72 10.55 3.20
CA ALA A 114 -9.97 9.77 3.28
C ALA A 114 -11.18 10.61 3.72
N LYS A 115 -10.99 11.84 4.19
CA LYS A 115 -12.09 12.70 4.65
C LYS A 115 -13.11 12.99 3.55
N SER A 116 -12.65 13.33 2.35
CA SER A 116 -13.54 13.63 1.22
C SER A 116 -14.35 12.41 0.79
N PHE A 117 -13.72 11.22 0.84
CA PHE A 117 -14.42 9.98 0.55
C PHE A 117 -15.46 9.63 1.62
N ALA A 118 -15.13 9.81 2.90
CA ALA A 118 -16.08 9.59 4.00
C ALA A 118 -17.29 10.52 3.92
N LEU A 119 -17.10 11.80 3.58
CA LEU A 119 -18.17 12.76 3.36
C LEU A 119 -19.06 12.36 2.17
N TYR A 120 -18.45 11.93 1.08
CA TYR A 120 -19.19 11.45 -0.09
C TYR A 120 -20.02 10.19 0.24
N MET A 121 -19.43 9.22 0.92
CA MET A 121 -20.11 7.99 1.35
C MET A 121 -21.27 8.28 2.31
N ASN A 122 -21.08 9.22 3.25
CA ASN A 122 -22.15 9.64 4.15
C ASN A 122 -23.31 10.32 3.38
N TYR A 123 -22.98 11.21 2.45
CA TYR A 123 -23.97 11.84 1.58
C TYR A 123 -24.77 10.81 0.77
N MET A 124 -24.10 9.87 0.12
CA MET A 124 -24.74 8.80 -0.65
C MET A 124 -25.58 7.87 0.24
N GLY A 125 -25.07 7.52 1.43
CA GLY A 125 -25.77 6.70 2.39
C GLY A 125 -27.11 7.31 2.82
N ARG A 126 -27.14 8.61 3.12
CA ARG A 126 -28.36 9.36 3.47
C ARG A 126 -29.39 9.45 2.37
N MET A 127 -28.99 9.32 1.10
CA MET A 127 -29.93 9.29 -0.02
C MET A 127 -30.72 7.97 -0.09
N VAL A 128 -30.20 6.89 0.49
CA VAL A 128 -30.73 5.53 0.34
C VAL A 128 -31.26 4.98 1.68
N PHE A 129 -30.69 5.42 2.80
CA PHE A 129 -30.95 4.89 4.15
C PHE A 129 -31.18 6.00 5.15
N ASP A 130 -32.17 5.83 6.02
CA ASP A 130 -32.51 6.79 7.07
C ASP A 130 -31.57 6.74 8.30
N ASN A 131 -30.74 5.70 8.41
CA ASN A 131 -29.87 5.43 9.56
C ASN A 131 -28.41 5.92 9.40
N PHE A 132 -28.11 6.68 8.34
CA PHE A 132 -26.78 7.31 8.13
C PHE A 132 -26.72 8.71 8.77
N PHE A 133 -25.65 8.98 9.54
CA PHE A 133 -25.45 10.23 10.30
C PHE A 133 -24.07 10.86 10.06
#